data_620e3b493178b47f14770c4cdc694c66
#
_entry.id   620e3b493178b47f14770c4cdc694c66
#
_cell.length_a   1.000
_cell.length_b   1.000
_cell.length_c   1.000
_cell.angle_alpha   90.00
_cell.angle_beta   90.00
_cell.angle_gamma   90.00
#
_symmetry.space_group_name_H-M   'P 1'
#
loop_
_entity.id
_entity.type
_entity.pdbx_description
1 polymer ?
#
loop_
_entity_poly.entity_id
_entity_poly.type
_entity_poly.pdbx_seq_one_letter_code
_entity_poly.pdbx_strand_id
1 'polypeptide(L)'
;GLDFATVLRSILRQDPNIIMIGEIRDSETARIAVRASITGHLVLSTIHTNNSLNTIERLLDMDVERYLLASALEGIISQTLARKLCDKCKRVRPTTNYEKQLFKSILNLEVNQLYAPTGCQYCNKGYRGRIALQEVLVINQDIRDAISAGMRKDELRELVYTKDVITLLHDGLYKVLAGFTTLEEVLKLVDIDDSFEVSKNTHKIINNQNTTLINPNDFIDSNVNTNDQINTNTNININNDVNTANNNTNNIQDINAGIAKIKESLANKTQQQNNSSNDTKVEELKVDNKNNNNLTPNL
;
A
#
# COMPACT_ATOMS: atom_id res chain seq x y z
N GLY A 1 13.06 -1.31 -32.59
CA GLY A 1 12.48 -0.23 -31.82
C GLY A 1 13.16 -0.06 -30.49
N LEU A 2 12.94 1.02 -29.77
CA LEU A 2 13.41 1.20 -28.39
C LEU A 2 12.46 0.46 -27.44
N ASP A 3 13.00 -0.43 -26.62
CA ASP A 3 12.32 -1.09 -25.52
C ASP A 3 12.86 -0.61 -24.15
N PHE A 4 12.18 -0.94 -23.06
CA PHE A 4 12.56 -0.51 -21.71
C PHE A 4 13.95 -1.01 -21.33
N ALA A 5 14.32 -2.24 -21.65
CA ALA A 5 15.60 -2.82 -21.31
C ALA A 5 16.76 -2.10 -22.02
N THR A 6 16.63 -1.82 -23.30
CA THR A 6 17.64 -1.10 -24.11
C THR A 6 17.84 0.32 -23.60
N VAL A 7 16.74 1.04 -23.30
CA VAL A 7 16.80 2.41 -22.77
C VAL A 7 17.45 2.41 -21.38
N LEU A 8 17.07 1.48 -20.52
CA LEU A 8 17.59 1.37 -19.16
C LEU A 8 19.10 1.13 -19.15
N ARG A 9 19.63 0.26 -20.04
CA ARG A 9 21.07 0.05 -20.20
C ARG A 9 21.80 1.33 -20.63
N SER A 10 21.16 2.15 -21.45
CA SER A 10 21.74 3.42 -21.88
C SER A 10 21.73 4.46 -20.77
N ILE A 11 20.67 4.50 -19.95
CA ILE A 11 20.54 5.39 -18.80
C ILE A 11 21.61 5.06 -17.74
N LEU A 12 21.87 3.78 -17.47
CA LEU A 12 22.89 3.34 -16.51
C LEU A 12 24.30 3.81 -16.84
N ARG A 13 24.57 4.17 -18.10
CA ARG A 13 25.88 4.73 -18.53
C ARG A 13 25.98 6.25 -18.39
N GLN A 14 24.91 6.90 -17.87
CA GLN A 14 24.86 8.35 -17.67
C GLN A 14 25.08 8.74 -16.21
N ASP A 15 25.59 7.81 -15.39
CA ASP A 15 25.87 8.01 -13.96
C ASP A 15 24.66 8.57 -13.16
N PRO A 16 23.46 7.97 -13.27
CA PRO A 16 22.28 8.44 -12.55
C PRO A 16 22.34 7.99 -11.10
N ASN A 17 21.94 8.84 -10.14
CA ASN A 17 21.73 8.41 -8.76
C ASN A 17 20.33 7.76 -8.57
N ILE A 18 19.33 8.26 -9.30
CA ILE A 18 17.93 7.84 -9.18
C ILE A 18 17.42 7.48 -10.58
N ILE A 19 16.84 6.31 -10.69
CA ILE A 19 16.24 5.80 -11.93
C ILE A 19 14.76 5.56 -11.69
N MET A 20 13.90 6.14 -12.52
CA MET A 20 12.48 5.84 -12.52
C MET A 20 12.09 5.09 -13.79
N ILE A 21 11.61 3.86 -13.63
CA ILE A 21 11.09 3.03 -14.71
C ILE A 21 9.58 3.12 -14.65
N GLY A 22 8.92 3.50 -15.75
CA GLY A 22 7.47 3.68 -15.78
C GLY A 22 6.74 2.44 -15.28
N GLU A 23 7.12 1.27 -15.76
CA GLU A 23 6.64 -0.03 -15.27
C GLU A 23 7.60 -1.17 -15.64
N ILE A 24 7.56 -2.26 -14.88
CA ILE A 24 8.24 -3.52 -15.16
C ILE A 24 7.21 -4.54 -15.63
N ARG A 25 7.36 -5.03 -16.87
CA ARG A 25 6.45 -6.02 -17.48
C ARG A 25 7.14 -7.31 -17.90
N ASP A 26 8.45 -7.28 -18.05
CA ASP A 26 9.25 -8.38 -18.60
C ASP A 26 10.46 -8.70 -17.73
N SER A 27 10.97 -9.93 -17.87
CA SER A 27 12.09 -10.47 -17.09
C SER A 27 13.39 -9.70 -17.33
N GLU A 28 13.63 -9.20 -18.54
CA GLU A 28 14.87 -8.51 -18.87
C GLU A 28 14.95 -7.15 -18.15
N THR A 29 13.87 -6.36 -18.23
CA THR A 29 13.75 -5.09 -17.51
C THR A 29 13.84 -5.30 -15.99
N ALA A 30 13.17 -6.33 -15.46
CA ALA A 30 13.20 -6.66 -14.02
C ALA A 30 14.62 -6.95 -13.55
N ARG A 31 15.37 -7.80 -14.25
CA ARG A 31 16.75 -8.15 -13.90
C ARG A 31 17.70 -6.94 -13.95
N ILE A 32 17.57 -6.09 -14.97
CA ILE A 32 18.40 -4.88 -15.08
C ILE A 32 18.08 -3.93 -13.93
N ALA A 33 16.81 -3.71 -13.61
CA ALA A 33 16.36 -2.83 -12.53
C ALA A 33 16.89 -3.30 -11.16
N VAL A 34 16.77 -4.60 -10.86
CA VAL A 34 17.26 -5.19 -9.61
C VAL A 34 18.78 -5.08 -9.51
N ARG A 35 19.53 -5.38 -10.58
CA ARG A 35 20.99 -5.24 -10.60
C ARG A 35 21.43 -3.79 -10.43
N ALA A 36 20.74 -2.84 -11.05
CA ALA A 36 21.00 -1.41 -10.86
C ALA A 36 20.82 -0.99 -9.39
N SER A 37 19.77 -1.49 -8.72
CA SER A 37 19.55 -1.23 -7.29
C SER A 37 20.69 -1.77 -6.41
N ILE A 38 21.18 -2.99 -6.69
CA ILE A 38 22.30 -3.60 -5.94
C ILE A 38 23.61 -2.84 -6.16
N THR A 39 23.84 -2.31 -7.37
CA THR A 39 25.03 -1.51 -7.69
C THR A 39 24.94 -0.06 -7.24
N GLY A 40 23.96 0.27 -6.43
CA GLY A 40 23.93 1.55 -5.73
C GLY A 40 22.94 2.58 -6.23
N HIS A 41 22.18 2.30 -7.29
CA HIS A 41 21.17 3.23 -7.79
C HIS A 41 19.86 3.11 -6.99
N LEU A 42 19.22 4.23 -6.70
CA LEU A 42 17.83 4.19 -6.23
C LEU A 42 16.92 3.94 -7.43
N VAL A 43 16.28 2.78 -7.49
CA VAL A 43 15.36 2.41 -8.56
C VAL A 43 13.92 2.49 -8.07
N LEU A 44 13.11 3.29 -8.75
CA LEU A 44 11.67 3.39 -8.54
C LEU A 44 10.95 2.83 -9.76
N SER A 45 9.92 2.02 -9.54
CA SER A 45 9.12 1.47 -10.63
C SER A 45 7.70 1.19 -10.20
N THR A 46 6.83 0.90 -11.17
CA THR A 46 5.51 0.33 -10.94
C THR A 46 5.45 -1.09 -11.49
N ILE A 47 4.55 -1.88 -10.91
CA ILE A 47 4.23 -3.23 -11.35
C ILE A 47 2.74 -3.48 -11.12
N HIS A 48 2.07 -4.18 -12.02
CA HIS A 48 0.65 -4.45 -11.90
C HIS A 48 0.40 -5.70 -11.07
N THR A 49 0.02 -5.49 -9.82
CA THR A 49 -0.32 -6.53 -8.82
C THR A 49 -1.42 -6.05 -7.90
N ASN A 50 -2.12 -6.97 -7.24
CA ASN A 50 -3.25 -6.65 -6.37
C ASN A 50 -2.83 -6.23 -4.96
N ASN A 51 -1.68 -6.73 -4.46
CA ASN A 51 -1.16 -6.44 -3.13
C ASN A 51 0.37 -6.55 -3.08
N SER A 52 0.98 -6.23 -1.94
CA SER A 52 2.44 -6.21 -1.79
C SER A 52 3.07 -7.60 -1.88
N LEU A 53 2.41 -8.64 -1.36
CA LEU A 53 2.92 -10.01 -1.43
C LEU A 53 2.98 -10.51 -2.88
N ASN A 54 1.93 -10.27 -3.65
CA ASN A 54 1.88 -10.64 -5.06
C ASN A 54 2.95 -9.91 -5.90
N THR A 55 3.42 -8.74 -5.45
CA THR A 55 4.53 -8.03 -6.09
C THR A 55 5.85 -8.82 -5.96
N ILE A 56 6.13 -9.38 -4.77
CA ILE A 56 7.31 -10.21 -4.56
C ILE A 56 7.25 -11.44 -5.48
N GLU A 57 6.12 -12.14 -5.48
CA GLU A 57 5.92 -13.30 -6.36
C GLU A 57 6.08 -12.94 -7.84
N ARG A 58 5.46 -11.84 -8.27
CA ARG A 58 5.53 -11.41 -9.66
C ARG A 58 6.95 -11.14 -10.14
N LEU A 59 7.80 -10.57 -9.28
CA LEU A 59 9.22 -10.37 -9.59
C LEU A 59 9.98 -11.68 -9.67
N LEU A 60 9.65 -12.66 -8.81
CA LEU A 60 10.21 -14.01 -8.88
C LEU A 60 9.76 -14.76 -10.15
N ASP A 61 8.49 -14.61 -10.55
CA ASP A 61 7.95 -15.18 -11.79
C ASP A 61 8.59 -14.57 -13.06
N MET A 62 9.17 -13.37 -12.93
CA MET A 62 9.98 -12.74 -13.98
C MET A 62 11.44 -13.19 -13.95
N ASP A 63 11.74 -14.35 -13.38
CA ASP A 63 13.07 -14.95 -13.27
C ASP A 63 14.12 -14.04 -12.60
N VAL A 64 13.71 -13.20 -11.64
CA VAL A 64 14.64 -12.50 -10.78
C VAL A 64 15.12 -13.47 -9.71
N GLU A 65 16.42 -13.63 -9.58
CA GLU A 65 17.02 -14.51 -8.59
C GLU A 65 16.67 -14.05 -7.15
N ARG A 66 16.23 -14.97 -6.29
CA ARG A 66 15.72 -14.70 -4.93
C ARG A 66 16.67 -13.86 -4.09
N TYR A 67 17.96 -14.21 -4.10
CA TYR A 67 18.97 -13.50 -3.31
C TYR A 67 19.21 -12.05 -3.80
N LEU A 68 19.09 -11.82 -5.11
CA LEU A 68 19.18 -10.47 -5.68
C LEU A 68 17.96 -9.65 -5.31
N LEU A 69 16.76 -10.24 -5.43
CA LEU A 69 15.51 -9.57 -5.05
C LEU A 69 15.52 -9.19 -3.56
N ALA A 70 15.90 -10.14 -2.69
CA ALA A 70 16.01 -9.91 -1.25
C ALA A 70 16.96 -8.76 -0.90
N SER A 71 18.07 -8.62 -1.65
CA SER A 71 19.05 -7.55 -1.43
C SER A 71 18.63 -6.20 -2.00
N ALA A 72 17.85 -6.20 -3.09
CA ALA A 72 17.48 -4.99 -3.82
C ALA A 72 16.20 -4.32 -3.31
N LEU A 73 15.23 -5.12 -2.85
CA LEU A 73 13.89 -4.63 -2.52
C LEU A 73 13.87 -3.92 -1.16
N GLU A 74 13.49 -2.66 -1.14
CA GLU A 74 13.40 -1.84 0.07
C GLU A 74 11.98 -1.70 0.60
N GLY A 75 11.02 -1.58 -0.30
CA GLY A 75 9.63 -1.43 0.07
C GLY A 75 8.69 -1.52 -1.11
N ILE A 76 7.44 -1.81 -0.81
CA ILE A 76 6.35 -1.93 -1.77
C ILE A 76 5.19 -1.06 -1.29
N ILE A 77 4.63 -0.28 -2.20
CA ILE A 77 3.42 0.49 -1.95
C ILE A 77 2.34 -0.03 -2.90
N SER A 78 1.36 -0.73 -2.36
CA SER A 78 0.17 -1.13 -3.09
C SER A 78 -0.91 -0.06 -2.98
N GLN A 79 -1.56 0.26 -4.10
CA GLN A 79 -2.57 1.30 -4.13
C GLN A 79 -3.70 0.94 -5.10
N THR A 80 -4.94 1.17 -4.66
CA THR A 80 -6.13 1.16 -5.51
C THR A 80 -7.00 2.38 -5.25
N LEU A 81 -7.96 2.67 -6.15
CA LEU A 81 -8.80 3.87 -6.07
C LEU A 81 -10.27 3.51 -5.88
N ALA A 82 -10.81 3.81 -4.69
CA ALA A 82 -12.23 3.71 -4.38
C ALA A 82 -12.98 4.98 -4.77
N ARG A 83 -14.27 4.87 -5.11
CA ARG A 83 -15.12 6.05 -5.30
C ARG A 83 -15.34 6.76 -3.97
N LYS A 84 -15.15 8.07 -3.96
CA LYS A 84 -15.37 8.90 -2.78
C LYS A 84 -16.85 9.26 -2.64
N LEU A 85 -17.41 9.13 -1.44
CA LEU A 85 -18.76 9.61 -1.13
C LEU A 85 -18.86 11.12 -1.36
N CYS A 86 -20.01 11.56 -1.86
CA CYS A 86 -20.30 12.97 -2.05
C CYS A 86 -20.56 13.65 -0.72
N ASP A 87 -19.75 14.61 -0.33
CA ASP A 87 -19.87 15.34 0.94
C ASP A 87 -21.19 16.11 1.07
N LYS A 88 -21.84 16.45 -0.08
CA LYS A 88 -23.12 17.19 -0.08
C LYS A 88 -24.36 16.34 0.17
N CYS A 89 -24.29 15.02 -0.09
CA CYS A 89 -25.50 14.17 -0.02
C CYS A 89 -25.32 12.85 0.72
N LYS A 90 -24.12 12.54 1.21
CA LYS A 90 -23.95 11.34 2.06
C LYS A 90 -24.83 11.43 3.30
N ARG A 91 -25.43 10.33 3.72
CA ARG A 91 -26.31 10.22 4.89
C ARG A 91 -25.79 9.16 5.84
N VAL A 92 -25.96 9.41 7.13
CA VAL A 92 -25.69 8.40 8.16
C VAL A 92 -26.82 7.38 8.14
N ARG A 93 -26.49 6.09 8.23
CA ARG A 93 -27.42 4.98 8.41
C ARG A 93 -26.95 4.00 9.49
N PRO A 94 -27.85 3.24 10.11
CA PRO A 94 -27.48 2.14 10.98
C PRO A 94 -26.64 1.10 10.22
N THR A 95 -25.73 0.44 10.93
CA THR A 95 -24.99 -0.71 10.40
C THR A 95 -25.87 -1.96 10.40
N THR A 96 -25.67 -2.82 9.40
CA THR A 96 -26.21 -4.16 9.37
C THR A 96 -25.47 -5.09 10.34
N ASN A 97 -26.06 -6.24 10.67
CA ASN A 97 -25.39 -7.25 11.51
C ASN A 97 -24.10 -7.77 10.86
N TYR A 98 -24.07 -7.92 9.54
CA TYR A 98 -22.89 -8.31 8.78
C TYR A 98 -21.76 -7.26 8.94
N GLU A 99 -22.06 -5.98 8.76
CA GLU A 99 -21.09 -4.90 8.92
C GLU A 99 -20.53 -4.85 10.35
N LYS A 100 -21.39 -4.98 11.37
CA LYS A 100 -20.95 -5.03 12.77
C LYS A 100 -19.97 -6.17 13.01
N GLN A 101 -20.28 -7.37 12.51
CA GLN A 101 -19.42 -8.53 12.65
C GLN A 101 -18.10 -8.35 11.90
N LEU A 102 -18.13 -7.80 10.70
CA LEU A 102 -16.92 -7.53 9.90
C LEU A 102 -15.98 -6.55 10.60
N PHE A 103 -16.48 -5.41 11.04
CA PHE A 103 -15.67 -4.43 11.77
C PHE A 103 -15.16 -4.98 13.10
N LYS A 104 -15.96 -5.79 13.80
CA LYS A 104 -15.55 -6.44 15.05
C LYS A 104 -14.45 -7.48 14.82
N SER A 105 -14.54 -8.28 13.76
CA SER A 105 -13.56 -9.34 13.47
C SER A 105 -12.23 -8.79 12.96
N ILE A 106 -12.24 -7.74 12.13
CA ILE A 106 -11.04 -7.22 11.49
C ILE A 106 -10.37 -6.13 12.33
N LEU A 107 -11.15 -5.16 12.81
CA LEU A 107 -10.61 -3.99 13.54
C LEU A 107 -10.85 -4.07 15.06
N ASN A 108 -11.56 -5.09 15.54
CA ASN A 108 -12.02 -5.20 16.92
C ASN A 108 -12.85 -3.97 17.39
N LEU A 109 -13.59 -3.34 16.46
CA LEU A 109 -14.40 -2.16 16.72
C LEU A 109 -15.89 -2.47 16.66
N GLU A 110 -16.67 -1.86 17.55
CA GLU A 110 -18.13 -1.88 17.51
C GLU A 110 -18.65 -0.64 16.77
N VAL A 111 -19.25 -0.86 15.60
CA VAL A 111 -19.70 0.21 14.72
C VAL A 111 -21.22 0.16 14.59
N ASN A 112 -21.89 1.23 15.00
CA ASN A 112 -23.36 1.31 14.98
C ASN A 112 -23.91 2.09 13.80
N GLN A 113 -23.09 2.93 13.16
CA GLN A 113 -23.49 3.81 12.07
C GLN A 113 -22.41 3.90 11.00
N LEU A 114 -22.80 3.99 9.73
CA LEU A 114 -21.94 4.23 8.59
C LEU A 114 -22.60 5.25 7.66
N TYR A 115 -21.80 5.79 6.73
CA TYR A 115 -22.31 6.68 5.70
C TYR A 115 -22.76 5.90 4.46
N ALA A 116 -23.89 6.33 3.86
CA ALA A 116 -24.42 5.80 2.62
C ALA A 116 -24.51 6.86 1.52
N PRO A 117 -24.40 6.47 0.25
CA PRO A 117 -24.62 7.36 -0.89
C PRO A 117 -26.14 7.61 -1.04
N THR A 118 -26.53 8.87 -1.31
CA THR A 118 -27.93 9.20 -1.61
C THR A 118 -28.11 9.64 -3.06
N GLY A 119 -27.22 10.49 -3.53
CA GLY A 119 -27.32 11.11 -4.85
C GLY A 119 -27.82 12.56 -4.80
N CYS A 120 -27.24 13.43 -5.62
CA CYS A 120 -27.65 14.82 -5.80
C CYS A 120 -27.15 15.34 -7.15
N GLN A 121 -27.58 16.55 -7.51
CA GLN A 121 -27.18 17.19 -8.77
C GLN A 121 -25.65 17.44 -8.91
N TYR A 122 -24.87 17.33 -7.82
CA TYR A 122 -23.43 17.59 -7.83
C TYR A 122 -22.57 16.32 -7.91
N CYS A 123 -23.20 15.13 -8.00
CA CYS A 123 -22.50 13.86 -7.95
C CYS A 123 -23.12 12.81 -8.89
N ASN A 124 -22.42 11.69 -9.07
CA ASN A 124 -22.94 10.54 -9.79
C ASN A 124 -23.32 9.44 -8.78
N LYS A 125 -24.65 9.17 -8.63
CA LYS A 125 -25.18 8.14 -7.74
C LYS A 125 -24.59 8.18 -6.31
N GLY A 126 -24.41 9.39 -5.75
CA GLY A 126 -23.88 9.58 -4.40
C GLY A 126 -22.34 9.60 -4.29
N TYR A 127 -21.61 9.47 -5.38
CA TYR A 127 -20.15 9.49 -5.40
C TYR A 127 -19.59 10.66 -6.21
N ARG A 128 -18.48 11.25 -5.73
CA ARG A 128 -17.77 12.33 -6.40
C ARG A 128 -16.27 12.24 -6.16
N GLY A 129 -15.52 11.99 -7.23
CA GLY A 129 -14.08 11.78 -7.16
C GLY A 129 -13.69 10.40 -6.65
N ARG A 130 -12.42 10.22 -6.36
CA ARG A 130 -11.80 8.98 -5.90
C ARG A 130 -10.92 9.23 -4.70
N ILE A 131 -10.72 8.19 -3.88
CA ILE A 131 -9.79 8.18 -2.76
C ILE A 131 -8.91 6.95 -2.89
N ALA A 132 -7.61 7.10 -2.62
CA ALA A 132 -6.69 5.96 -2.63
C ALA A 132 -6.94 5.08 -1.40
N LEU A 133 -6.87 3.77 -1.59
CA LEU A 133 -6.62 2.78 -0.54
C LEU A 133 -5.16 2.38 -0.68
N GLN A 134 -4.43 2.30 0.42
CA GLN A 134 -2.98 2.12 0.40
C GLN A 134 -2.54 1.06 1.41
N GLU A 135 -1.56 0.28 0.99
CA GLU A 135 -0.82 -0.66 1.81
C GLU A 135 0.68 -0.37 1.62
N VAL A 136 1.42 -0.23 2.69
CA VAL A 136 2.85 0.05 2.67
C VAL A 136 3.59 -1.08 3.38
N LEU A 137 4.37 -1.83 2.63
CA LEU A 137 5.23 -2.89 3.13
C LEU A 137 6.69 -2.46 3.09
N VAL A 138 7.31 -2.33 4.25
CA VAL A 138 8.76 -2.15 4.38
C VAL A 138 9.42 -3.52 4.42
N ILE A 139 10.40 -3.77 3.58
CA ILE A 139 11.12 -5.04 3.53
C ILE A 139 12.20 -5.03 4.63
N ASN A 140 11.89 -5.62 5.77
CA ASN A 140 12.81 -5.79 6.88
C ASN A 140 13.73 -7.02 6.66
N GLN A 141 14.66 -7.25 7.60
CA GLN A 141 15.63 -8.34 7.48
C GLN A 141 14.97 -9.72 7.46
N ASP A 142 13.95 -9.94 8.28
CA ASP A 142 13.24 -11.22 8.35
C ASP A 142 12.56 -11.56 7.01
N ILE A 143 11.96 -10.56 6.35
CA ILE A 143 11.36 -10.73 5.03
C ILE A 143 12.44 -10.97 3.96
N ARG A 144 13.59 -10.30 4.03
CA ARG A 144 14.74 -10.54 3.13
C ARG A 144 15.24 -11.97 3.24
N ASP A 145 15.44 -12.45 4.47
CA ASP A 145 15.93 -13.81 4.74
C ASP A 145 14.92 -14.85 4.26
N ALA A 146 13.62 -14.60 4.47
CA ALA A 146 12.55 -15.46 3.99
C ALA A 146 12.50 -15.55 2.45
N ILE A 147 12.60 -14.42 1.75
CA ILE A 147 12.65 -14.38 0.29
C ILE A 147 13.88 -15.15 -0.22
N SER A 148 15.05 -14.88 0.37
CA SER A 148 16.32 -15.52 -0.02
C SER A 148 16.31 -17.03 0.20
N ALA A 149 15.76 -17.49 1.33
CA ALA A 149 15.62 -18.90 1.67
C ALA A 149 14.58 -19.64 0.80
N GLY A 150 13.77 -18.91 0.04
CA GLY A 150 12.71 -19.52 -0.78
C GLY A 150 11.52 -19.97 0.04
N MET A 151 11.18 -19.27 1.11
CA MET A 151 10.02 -19.53 1.94
C MET A 151 8.75 -19.65 1.10
N ARG A 152 7.84 -20.54 1.48
CA ARG A 152 6.56 -20.70 0.77
C ARG A 152 5.68 -19.47 0.94
N LYS A 153 4.77 -19.25 -0.01
CA LYS A 153 3.85 -18.11 -0.02
C LYS A 153 3.09 -17.95 1.29
N ASP A 154 2.56 -19.03 1.84
CA ASP A 154 1.75 -19.00 3.06
C ASP A 154 2.58 -18.56 4.27
N GLU A 155 3.80 -19.08 4.39
CA GLU A 155 4.74 -18.72 5.46
C GLU A 155 5.21 -17.25 5.30
N LEU A 156 5.50 -16.83 4.07
CA LEU A 156 5.87 -15.44 3.78
C LEU A 156 4.69 -14.48 4.06
N ARG A 157 3.46 -14.92 3.81
CA ARG A 157 2.24 -14.15 4.14
C ARG A 157 2.12 -13.88 5.64
N GLU A 158 2.31 -14.89 6.48
CA GLU A 158 2.27 -14.73 7.94
C GLU A 158 3.34 -13.77 8.45
N LEU A 159 4.52 -13.80 7.82
CA LEU A 159 5.62 -12.91 8.15
C LEU A 159 5.37 -11.47 7.70
N VAL A 160 4.80 -11.27 6.49
CA VAL A 160 4.53 -9.96 5.89
C VAL A 160 3.35 -9.27 6.57
N TYR A 161 2.23 -9.99 6.76
CA TYR A 161 1.00 -9.42 7.30
C TYR A 161 0.91 -9.57 8.82
N THR A 162 1.89 -9.03 9.52
CA THR A 162 1.85 -8.89 10.97
C THR A 162 0.85 -7.81 11.40
N LYS A 163 0.60 -7.69 12.70
CA LYS A 163 -0.30 -6.67 13.27
C LYS A 163 0.12 -5.22 12.97
N ASP A 164 1.38 -5.02 12.61
CA ASP A 164 1.95 -3.69 12.35
C ASP A 164 1.77 -3.23 10.90
N VAL A 165 1.32 -4.12 10.00
CA VAL A 165 1.07 -3.79 8.60
C VAL A 165 -0.40 -3.43 8.38
N ILE A 166 -0.64 -2.19 7.96
CA ILE A 166 -1.98 -1.75 7.54
C ILE A 166 -2.20 -2.23 6.11
N THR A 167 -3.06 -3.23 5.93
CA THR A 167 -3.41 -3.76 4.60
C THR A 167 -4.36 -2.82 3.87
N LEU A 168 -4.54 -3.04 2.55
CA LEU A 168 -5.54 -2.32 1.75
C LEU A 168 -6.94 -2.41 2.37
N LEU A 169 -7.31 -3.57 2.97
CA LEU A 169 -8.58 -3.76 3.64
C LEU A 169 -8.69 -2.90 4.89
N HIS A 170 -7.67 -2.92 5.77
CA HIS A 170 -7.66 -2.09 6.97
C HIS A 170 -7.80 -0.60 6.64
N ASP A 171 -7.00 -0.09 5.70
CA ASP A 171 -7.06 1.30 5.26
C ASP A 171 -8.42 1.64 4.65
N GLY A 172 -8.99 0.71 3.87
CA GLY A 172 -10.35 0.83 3.33
C GLY A 172 -11.41 0.94 4.42
N LEU A 173 -11.37 0.07 5.44
CA LEU A 173 -12.33 0.08 6.54
C LEU A 173 -12.22 1.37 7.37
N TYR A 174 -11.03 1.88 7.63
CA TYR A 174 -10.85 3.19 8.28
C TYR A 174 -11.46 4.33 7.47
N LYS A 175 -11.31 4.30 6.14
CA LYS A 175 -11.92 5.30 5.25
C LYS A 175 -13.43 5.19 5.18
N VAL A 176 -13.99 3.99 5.36
CA VAL A 176 -15.44 3.80 5.52
C VAL A 176 -15.92 4.43 6.82
N LEU A 177 -15.24 4.20 7.95
CA LEU A 177 -15.57 4.81 9.25
C LEU A 177 -15.51 6.34 9.19
N ALA A 178 -14.51 6.88 8.51
CA ALA A 178 -14.37 8.32 8.29
C ALA A 178 -15.39 8.92 7.30
N GLY A 179 -16.22 8.09 6.66
CA GLY A 179 -17.24 8.53 5.71
C GLY A 179 -16.66 9.05 4.39
N PHE A 180 -15.49 8.58 3.98
CA PHE A 180 -14.90 8.90 2.68
C PHE A 180 -15.40 7.98 1.57
N THR A 181 -15.72 6.72 1.88
CA THR A 181 -16.21 5.73 0.92
C THR A 181 -17.21 4.80 1.60
N THR A 182 -17.69 3.78 0.91
CA THR A 182 -18.59 2.77 1.47
C THR A 182 -17.90 1.43 1.58
N LEU A 183 -18.39 0.56 2.48
CA LEU A 183 -17.89 -0.81 2.62
C LEU A 183 -17.99 -1.58 1.30
N GLU A 184 -19.09 -1.42 0.57
CA GLU A 184 -19.31 -2.05 -0.73
C GLU A 184 -18.21 -1.69 -1.75
N GLU A 185 -17.76 -0.43 -1.78
CA GLU A 185 -16.67 0.00 -2.68
C GLU A 185 -15.33 -0.62 -2.27
N VAL A 186 -15.05 -0.73 -0.99
CA VAL A 186 -13.83 -1.38 -0.49
C VAL A 186 -13.81 -2.86 -0.86
N LEU A 187 -14.91 -3.58 -0.59
CA LEU A 187 -15.01 -5.02 -0.84
C LEU A 187 -15.02 -5.40 -2.33
N LYS A 188 -15.30 -4.45 -3.23
CA LYS A 188 -15.15 -4.65 -4.68
C LYS A 188 -13.70 -4.57 -5.16
N LEU A 189 -12.83 -3.92 -4.41
CA LEU A 189 -11.48 -3.56 -4.83
C LEU A 189 -10.40 -4.39 -4.13
N VAL A 190 -10.74 -4.97 -2.98
CA VAL A 190 -9.80 -5.69 -2.14
C VAL A 190 -10.28 -7.12 -1.97
N ASP A 191 -9.44 -8.08 -2.36
CA ASP A 191 -9.70 -9.49 -2.14
C ASP A 191 -9.57 -9.80 -0.64
N ILE A 192 -10.62 -10.31 -0.05
CA ILE A 192 -10.65 -10.64 1.39
C ILE A 192 -9.70 -11.80 1.70
N ASP A 193 -9.55 -12.73 0.76
CA ASP A 193 -8.71 -13.92 0.92
C ASP A 193 -7.21 -13.60 0.92
N ASP A 194 -6.78 -12.50 0.29
CA ASP A 194 -5.38 -12.10 0.22
C ASP A 194 -4.90 -11.29 1.42
N SER A 195 -5.78 -10.74 2.23
CA SER A 195 -5.40 -9.75 3.23
C SER A 195 -5.42 -10.23 4.68
N PHE A 196 -6.02 -11.38 4.99
CA PHE A 196 -6.02 -11.94 6.36
C PHE A 196 -6.53 -13.38 6.39
N GLU A 197 -5.97 -14.24 7.24
CA GLU A 197 -6.76 -15.29 7.87
C GLU A 197 -7.83 -14.58 8.72
N VAL A 198 -8.89 -14.18 8.06
CA VAL A 198 -10.13 -13.91 8.76
C VAL A 198 -10.38 -15.17 9.57
N SER A 199 -10.33 -15.05 10.89
CA SER A 199 -10.54 -16.14 11.84
C SER A 199 -11.52 -17.13 11.20
N LYS A 200 -11.25 -18.43 11.25
CA LYS A 200 -12.04 -19.52 10.60
C LYS A 200 -13.55 -19.36 10.71
N ASN A 201 -14.03 -18.51 11.62
CA ASN A 201 -15.42 -18.10 11.79
C ASN A 201 -15.92 -17.06 10.79
N THR A 202 -15.07 -16.20 10.24
CA THR A 202 -15.48 -15.16 9.27
C THR A 202 -15.62 -15.74 7.86
N HIS A 203 -14.83 -16.76 7.49
CA HIS A 203 -15.05 -17.54 6.27
C HIS A 203 -16.44 -18.21 6.23
N LYS A 204 -16.93 -18.67 7.38
CA LYS A 204 -18.32 -19.19 7.47
C LYS A 204 -19.37 -18.12 7.24
N ILE A 205 -19.12 -16.89 7.64
CA ILE A 205 -20.06 -15.77 7.48
C ILE A 205 -20.11 -15.32 6.02
N ILE A 206 -18.94 -15.25 5.35
CA ILE A 206 -18.83 -14.82 3.95
C ILE A 206 -19.41 -15.89 3.01
N ASN A 207 -19.09 -17.16 3.22
CA ASN A 207 -19.55 -18.25 2.36
C ASN A 207 -21.04 -18.56 2.52
N ASN A 208 -21.66 -18.27 3.67
CA ASN A 208 -23.11 -18.44 3.85
C ASN A 208 -23.94 -17.34 3.17
N GLN A 209 -23.33 -16.23 2.75
CA GLN A 209 -24.05 -15.13 2.05
C GLN A 209 -23.84 -15.12 0.53
N ASN A 210 -22.88 -15.89 0.00
CA ASN A 210 -22.67 -16.04 -1.45
C ASN A 210 -23.77 -16.83 -2.19
N THR A 211 -24.83 -17.25 -1.49
CA THR A 211 -26.00 -17.92 -2.09
C THR A 211 -27.19 -17.00 -2.36
N THR A 212 -27.12 -15.72 -2.01
CA THR A 212 -28.14 -14.76 -2.42
C THR A 212 -27.43 -13.54 -3.02
N LEU A 213 -27.39 -13.50 -4.35
CA LEU A 213 -27.11 -12.27 -5.10
C LEU A 213 -28.13 -11.23 -4.63
N ILE A 214 -27.72 -10.30 -3.78
CA ILE A 214 -28.54 -9.16 -3.39
C ILE A 214 -28.67 -8.30 -4.65
N ASN A 215 -29.86 -8.36 -5.26
CA ASN A 215 -30.21 -7.53 -6.40
C ASN A 215 -30.13 -6.06 -5.94
N PRO A 216 -29.41 -5.18 -6.62
CA PRO A 216 -29.33 -3.77 -6.26
C PRO A 216 -30.68 -3.05 -6.17
N ASN A 217 -31.76 -3.65 -6.68
CA ASN A 217 -33.11 -3.12 -6.67
C ASN A 217 -33.90 -3.46 -5.39
N ASP A 218 -33.43 -4.35 -4.52
CA ASP A 218 -34.14 -4.71 -3.29
C ASP A 218 -34.08 -3.62 -2.20
N PHE A 219 -33.41 -2.51 -2.46
CA PHE A 219 -33.31 -1.35 -1.55
C PHE A 219 -34.32 -0.22 -1.85
N ILE A 220 -35.25 -0.39 -2.80
CA ILE A 220 -36.14 0.71 -3.26
C ILE A 220 -37.59 0.56 -2.78
N ASP A 221 -38.03 -0.59 -2.24
CA ASP A 221 -39.38 -0.75 -1.79
C ASP A 221 -39.51 -1.07 -0.30
N SER A 222 -39.58 -0.03 0.51
CA SER A 222 -40.41 -0.01 1.71
C SER A 222 -41.00 1.38 1.89
N ASN A 223 -42.28 1.50 1.54
CA ASN A 223 -43.16 2.62 1.79
C ASN A 223 -43.01 3.09 3.25
N VAL A 224 -42.41 4.23 3.46
CA VAL A 224 -42.58 4.98 4.71
C VAL A 224 -43.82 5.86 4.55
N ASN A 225 -44.91 5.40 5.13
CA ASN A 225 -46.09 6.23 5.39
C ASN A 225 -45.65 7.43 6.26
N THR A 226 -45.66 8.60 5.67
CA THR A 226 -45.55 9.87 6.37
C THR A 226 -46.81 10.18 7.12
N ASN A 227 -46.91 9.80 8.38
CA ASN A 227 -47.79 10.41 9.39
C ASN A 227 -47.45 9.82 10.77
N ASP A 228 -46.41 10.36 11.40
CA ASP A 228 -46.33 10.37 12.85
C ASP A 228 -45.59 11.61 13.32
N GLN A 229 -46.26 12.32 14.22
CA GLN A 229 -45.88 13.60 14.76
C GLN A 229 -44.57 13.56 15.52
N ILE A 230 -43.70 14.53 15.20
CA ILE A 230 -42.45 14.78 15.88
C ILE A 230 -42.70 15.20 17.33
N ASN A 231 -42.38 14.36 18.27
CA ASN A 231 -42.26 14.74 19.66
C ASN A 231 -40.81 15.04 19.97
N THR A 232 -40.52 16.35 20.02
CA THR A 232 -39.22 16.90 20.39
C THR A 232 -39.00 16.75 21.87
N ASN A 233 -38.17 15.82 22.30
CA ASN A 233 -37.36 15.90 23.55
C ASN A 233 -36.50 14.65 23.71
N THR A 234 -35.28 14.69 23.18
CA THR A 234 -34.18 13.90 23.70
C THR A 234 -32.89 14.71 23.57
N ASN A 235 -32.44 15.21 24.70
CA ASN A 235 -31.10 15.78 24.87
C ASN A 235 -30.06 14.68 24.57
N ILE A 236 -29.43 14.74 23.41
CA ILE A 236 -28.29 13.89 23.07
C ILE A 236 -27.03 14.59 23.58
N ASN A 237 -26.41 13.93 24.54
CA ASN A 237 -25.16 14.36 25.18
C ASN A 237 -24.01 14.15 24.17
N ILE A 238 -23.53 15.23 23.55
CA ILE A 238 -22.56 15.25 22.43
C ILE A 238 -21.11 14.99 22.91
N ASN A 239 -20.88 14.73 24.21
CA ASN A 239 -19.52 14.72 24.75
C ASN A 239 -18.75 13.38 24.68
N ASN A 240 -19.33 12.29 24.17
CA ASN A 240 -18.64 11.00 24.10
C ASN A 240 -18.09 10.62 22.72
N ASP A 241 -18.43 11.36 21.64
CA ASP A 241 -18.02 10.97 20.28
C ASP A 241 -16.68 11.58 19.81
N VAL A 242 -16.08 12.48 20.58
CA VAL A 242 -14.80 13.13 20.21
C VAL A 242 -13.59 12.20 20.36
N ASN A 243 -13.67 11.21 21.24
CA ASN A 243 -12.54 10.28 21.43
C ASN A 243 -12.39 9.22 20.35
N THR A 244 -13.46 8.92 19.58
CA THR A 244 -13.39 7.95 18.48
C THR A 244 -12.77 8.57 17.22
N ALA A 245 -12.89 9.88 17.04
CA ALA A 245 -12.27 10.59 15.92
C ALA A 245 -10.74 10.73 16.07
N ASN A 246 -10.23 10.79 17.30
CA ASN A 246 -8.80 10.89 17.55
C ASN A 246 -8.02 9.60 17.26
N ASN A 247 -8.66 8.42 17.32
CA ASN A 247 -8.01 7.16 16.95
C ASN A 247 -7.85 7.00 15.42
N ASN A 248 -8.67 7.68 14.61
CA ASN A 248 -8.54 7.66 13.16
C ASN A 248 -7.38 8.51 12.62
N THR A 249 -6.96 9.53 13.36
CA THR A 249 -5.76 10.32 13.02
C THR A 249 -4.47 9.53 13.21
N ASN A 250 -4.42 8.60 14.18
CA ASN A 250 -3.24 7.79 14.44
C ASN A 250 -2.92 6.84 13.26
N ASN A 251 -3.94 6.29 12.58
CA ASN A 251 -3.72 5.37 11.46
C ASN A 251 -3.21 6.04 10.18
N ILE A 252 -3.61 7.28 9.91
CA ILE A 252 -3.00 8.07 8.83
C ILE A 252 -1.57 8.43 9.19
N GLN A 253 -1.29 8.65 10.48
CA GLN A 253 0.07 8.88 10.98
C GLN A 253 0.94 7.62 10.82
N ASP A 254 0.41 6.40 11.01
CA ASP A 254 1.14 5.15 10.86
C ASP A 254 1.50 4.87 9.40
N ILE A 255 0.59 5.14 8.44
CA ILE A 255 0.89 5.06 7.00
C ILE A 255 1.97 6.09 6.63
N ASN A 256 1.84 7.32 7.13
CA ASN A 256 2.83 8.37 6.90
C ASN A 256 4.17 8.03 7.57
N ALA A 257 4.16 7.39 8.75
CA ALA A 257 5.36 6.89 9.43
C ALA A 257 6.03 5.75 8.64
N GLY A 258 5.25 4.85 8.02
CA GLY A 258 5.76 3.83 7.11
C GLY A 258 6.44 4.44 5.89
N ILE A 259 5.80 5.41 5.26
CA ILE A 259 6.39 6.16 4.13
C ILE A 259 7.64 6.92 4.57
N ALA A 260 7.64 7.50 5.78
CA ALA A 260 8.81 8.19 6.32
C ALA A 260 9.99 7.25 6.55
N LYS A 261 9.77 6.04 7.09
CA LYS A 261 10.81 5.00 7.26
C LYS A 261 11.41 4.57 5.93
N ILE A 262 10.60 4.41 4.87
CA ILE A 262 11.11 4.13 3.52
C ILE A 262 11.98 5.29 3.04
N LYS A 263 11.52 6.53 3.19
CA LYS A 263 12.31 7.73 2.80
C LYS A 263 13.63 7.82 3.56
N GLU A 264 13.63 7.53 4.85
CA GLU A 264 14.82 7.55 5.70
C GLU A 264 15.82 6.45 5.30
N SER A 265 15.35 5.23 5.06
CA SER A 265 16.16 4.13 4.53
C SER A 265 16.81 4.49 3.19
N LEU A 266 16.05 5.14 2.31
CA LEU A 266 16.54 5.63 1.02
C LEU A 266 17.58 6.75 1.18
N ALA A 267 17.37 7.70 2.09
CA ALA A 267 18.31 8.79 2.37
C ALA A 267 19.65 8.26 2.92
N ASN A 268 19.60 7.27 3.81
CA ASN A 268 20.80 6.66 4.40
C ASN A 268 21.65 5.92 3.34
N LYS A 269 21.03 5.24 2.37
CA LYS A 269 21.74 4.64 1.23
C LYS A 269 22.44 5.70 0.38
N THR A 270 21.76 6.80 0.10
CA THR A 270 22.36 7.91 -0.69
C THR A 270 23.56 8.52 0.01
N GLN A 271 23.53 8.64 1.36
CA GLN A 271 24.68 9.14 2.13
C GLN A 271 25.86 8.15 2.14
N GLN A 272 25.60 6.85 2.25
CA GLN A 272 26.66 5.83 2.18
C GLN A 272 27.35 5.81 0.82
N GLN A 273 26.60 6.03 -0.28
CA GLN A 273 27.17 6.12 -1.62
C GLN A 273 28.05 7.37 -1.82
N ASN A 274 27.60 8.51 -1.30
CA ASN A 274 28.39 9.74 -1.38
C ASN A 274 29.71 9.64 -0.59
N ASN A 275 29.71 8.90 0.52
CA ASN A 275 30.92 8.68 1.30
C ASN A 275 31.89 7.70 0.61
N SER A 276 31.38 6.62 -0.01
CA SER A 276 32.22 5.67 -0.77
C SER A 276 32.82 6.30 -2.04
N SER A 277 32.08 7.19 -2.72
CA SER A 277 32.61 7.92 -3.89
C SER A 277 33.66 8.96 -3.51
N ASN A 278 33.61 9.54 -2.31
CA ASN A 278 34.61 10.45 -1.81
C ASN A 278 35.89 9.73 -1.37
N ASP A 279 35.76 8.54 -0.78
CA ASP A 279 36.90 7.72 -0.38
C ASP A 279 37.70 7.21 -1.61
N THR A 280 36.98 6.81 -2.68
CA THR A 280 37.65 6.40 -3.95
C THR A 280 38.40 7.58 -4.63
N LYS A 281 37.84 8.79 -4.62
CA LYS A 281 38.51 9.96 -5.14
C LYS A 281 39.71 10.37 -4.31
N VAL A 282 39.71 10.16 -3.00
CA VAL A 282 40.84 10.45 -2.12
C VAL A 282 41.96 9.42 -2.28
N GLU A 283 41.64 8.16 -2.62
CA GLU A 283 42.66 7.15 -2.95
C GLU A 283 43.28 7.37 -4.33
N GLU A 284 42.53 7.75 -5.35
CA GLU A 284 43.10 8.10 -6.68
C GLU A 284 44.02 9.32 -6.59
N LEU A 285 43.67 10.34 -5.82
CA LEU A 285 44.58 11.49 -5.61
C LEU A 285 45.83 11.16 -4.81
N LYS A 286 45.85 10.09 -4.00
CA LYS A 286 47.06 9.63 -3.28
C LYS A 286 47.95 8.76 -4.14
N VAL A 287 47.42 8.06 -5.15
CA VAL A 287 48.20 7.25 -6.09
C VAL A 287 48.97 8.15 -7.08
N ASP A 288 48.36 9.22 -7.58
CA ASP A 288 49.01 10.15 -8.50
C ASP A 288 50.17 10.95 -7.85
N ASN A 289 50.10 11.23 -6.55
CA ASN A 289 51.19 11.91 -5.83
C ASN A 289 52.38 11.02 -5.50
N LYS A 290 52.29 9.70 -5.61
CA LYS A 290 53.41 8.78 -5.38
C LYS A 290 54.25 8.52 -6.64
N ASN A 291 53.69 8.74 -7.84
CA ASN A 291 54.39 8.49 -9.10
C ASN A 291 55.19 9.69 -9.65
N ASN A 292 55.08 10.89 -9.06
CA ASN A 292 55.75 12.07 -9.55
C ASN A 292 57.10 12.40 -8.86
N ASN A 293 57.58 11.56 -7.92
CA ASN A 293 58.81 11.86 -7.18
C ASN A 293 60.07 11.05 -7.64
N ASN A 294 60.05 10.41 -8.81
CA ASN A 294 61.19 9.64 -9.30
C ASN A 294 61.61 10.03 -10.74
N LEU A 295 61.85 11.30 -10.97
CA LEU A 295 62.61 11.74 -12.16
C LEU A 295 63.67 12.74 -11.69
N THR A 296 64.83 12.23 -11.35
CA THR A 296 66.08 13.01 -11.29
C THR A 296 66.72 13.09 -12.70
N PRO A 297 67.14 14.22 -13.14
CA PRO A 297 67.86 14.34 -14.43
C PRO A 297 69.30 13.90 -14.28
N ASN A 298 69.77 12.98 -15.08
CA ASN A 298 71.17 12.78 -15.37
C ASN A 298 71.53 13.44 -16.72
N LEU A 299 72.55 14.24 -16.67
CA LEU A 299 73.33 14.89 -17.68
C LEU A 299 73.27 14.40 -19.12
#